data_df613b24fb28a49736d504125f389a05
#
_entry.id   df613b24fb28a49736d504125f389a05
#
_cell.length_a   1.000
_cell.length_b   1.000
_cell.length_c   1.000
_cell.angle_alpha   90.00
_cell.angle_beta   90.00
_cell.angle_gamma   90.00
#
_symmetry.space_group_name_H-M   'P 1'
#
loop_
_entity.id
_entity.type
_entity.pdbx_description
1 polymer ?
#
loop_
_entity_poly.entity_id
_entity_poly.type
_entity_poly.pdbx_seq_one_letter_code
_entity_poly.pdbx_strand_id
1 'polypeptide(L)'
;MDIKHFYIEKGQGEPLILLHGNGEDSTYFVNQIDEFSLNYRVIALDTRGHGQTPRGDSAFTIRQFADDLLGFLDRMDIQKANLLGFSDGANIAMCFAAKYSERVLKLVLNGGNLDTKGIEEEIQNKIENAYESAKMDA
;
A
#
# COMPACT_ATOMS: atom_id res chain seq x y z
N MET A 1 12.56 -10.85 -6.57
CA MET A 1 12.43 -9.94 -5.41
C MET A 1 13.37 -10.41 -4.30
N ASP A 2 14.08 -9.50 -3.69
CA ASP A 2 15.10 -9.81 -2.67
C ASP A 2 14.54 -9.90 -1.24
N ILE A 3 13.23 -9.71 -1.06
CA ILE A 3 12.58 -9.85 0.23
C ILE A 3 11.34 -10.71 0.12
N LYS A 4 10.91 -11.25 1.27
CA LYS A 4 9.63 -11.91 1.42
C LYS A 4 8.88 -11.17 2.52
N HIS A 5 7.71 -10.61 2.17
CA HIS A 5 6.93 -9.83 3.11
C HIS A 5 6.31 -10.69 4.21
N PHE A 6 6.40 -10.23 5.44
CA PHE A 6 5.50 -10.68 6.50
C PHE A 6 4.18 -9.92 6.37
N TYR A 7 3.07 -10.59 6.66
CA TYR A 7 1.76 -9.96 6.62
C TYR A 7 0.80 -10.67 7.56
N ILE A 8 -0.26 -9.93 7.95
CA ILE A 8 -1.38 -10.47 8.73
C ILE A 8 -2.58 -10.49 7.79
N GLU A 9 -3.24 -11.65 7.69
CA GLU A 9 -4.38 -11.80 6.79
C GLU A 9 -5.60 -12.29 7.55
N LYS A 10 -6.79 -11.70 7.27
CA LYS A 10 -8.04 -12.11 7.88
C LYS A 10 -9.21 -11.76 6.97
N GLY A 11 -10.21 -12.64 6.94
CA GLY A 11 -11.45 -12.40 6.20
C GLY A 11 -11.42 -12.93 4.77
N GLN A 12 -12.53 -12.73 4.07
CA GLN A 12 -12.75 -13.17 2.69
C GLN A 12 -13.42 -12.06 1.92
N GLY A 13 -13.29 -12.09 0.59
CA GLY A 13 -13.89 -11.12 -0.29
C GLY A 13 -12.85 -10.37 -1.11
N GLU A 14 -13.16 -9.13 -1.47
CA GLU A 14 -12.21 -8.31 -2.20
C GLU A 14 -10.96 -8.07 -1.35
N PRO A 15 -9.76 -8.15 -1.95
CA PRO A 15 -8.54 -7.86 -1.22
C PRO A 15 -8.48 -6.38 -0.78
N LEU A 16 -8.12 -6.16 0.47
CA LEU A 16 -7.85 -4.85 1.03
C LEU A 16 -6.46 -4.86 1.67
N ILE A 17 -5.54 -4.13 1.08
CA ILE A 17 -4.17 -4.04 1.55
C ILE A 17 -4.03 -2.84 2.47
N LEU A 18 -3.55 -3.06 3.69
CA LEU A 18 -3.29 -1.99 4.65
C LEU A 18 -1.79 -1.69 4.68
N LEU A 19 -1.43 -0.43 4.46
CA LEU A 19 -0.04 0.03 4.40
C LEU A 19 0.22 1.00 5.55
N HIS A 20 1.11 0.62 6.47
CA HIS A 20 1.44 1.38 7.67
C HIS A 20 2.37 2.57 7.39
N GLY A 21 2.54 3.44 8.38
CA GLY A 21 3.45 4.57 8.30
C GLY A 21 4.90 4.19 8.63
N ASN A 22 5.78 5.16 8.46
CA ASN A 22 7.20 4.99 8.72
C ASN A 22 7.43 4.66 10.20
N GLY A 23 8.28 3.66 10.45
CA GLY A 23 8.59 3.24 11.82
C GLY A 23 7.53 2.36 12.47
N GLU A 24 6.48 2.02 11.74
CA GLU A 24 5.39 1.16 12.22
C GLU A 24 5.46 -0.22 11.54
N ASP A 25 4.45 -1.05 11.78
CA ASP A 25 4.31 -2.34 11.11
C ASP A 25 2.83 -2.71 11.01
N SER A 26 2.54 -3.94 10.58
CA SER A 26 1.17 -4.41 10.37
C SER A 26 0.32 -4.40 11.65
N THR A 27 0.94 -4.46 12.83
CA THR A 27 0.19 -4.45 14.11
C THR A 27 -0.47 -3.11 14.38
N TYR A 28 -0.04 -2.04 13.70
CA TYR A 28 -0.72 -0.74 13.77
C TYR A 28 -2.20 -0.86 13.48
N PHE A 29 -2.59 -1.79 12.62
CA PHE A 29 -3.97 -1.95 12.16
C PHE A 29 -4.76 -3.02 12.90
N VAL A 30 -4.29 -3.50 14.05
CA VAL A 30 -4.90 -4.65 14.74
C VAL A 30 -6.41 -4.49 14.95
N ASN A 31 -6.88 -3.28 15.29
CA ASN A 31 -8.30 -3.03 15.51
C ASN A 31 -9.08 -2.95 14.18
N GLN A 32 -8.47 -2.33 13.17
CA GLN A 32 -9.08 -2.17 11.86
C GLN A 32 -9.18 -3.51 11.11
N ILE A 33 -8.21 -4.40 11.31
CA ILE A 33 -8.21 -5.71 10.67
C ILE A 33 -9.49 -6.48 11.05
N ASP A 34 -9.83 -6.51 12.33
CA ASP A 34 -11.01 -7.24 12.80
C ASP A 34 -12.29 -6.67 12.19
N GLU A 35 -12.42 -5.35 12.16
CA GLU A 35 -13.59 -4.69 11.62
C GLU A 35 -13.73 -4.88 10.11
N PHE A 36 -12.65 -4.62 9.37
CA PHE A 36 -12.69 -4.74 7.91
C PHE A 36 -12.82 -6.18 7.42
N SER A 37 -12.36 -7.14 8.20
CA SER A 37 -12.44 -8.56 7.83
C SER A 37 -13.87 -9.09 7.74
N LEU A 38 -14.85 -8.34 8.23
CA LEU A 38 -16.25 -8.70 8.08
C LEU A 38 -16.71 -8.61 6.62
N ASN A 39 -16.07 -7.77 5.81
CA ASN A 39 -16.48 -7.52 4.42
C ASN A 39 -15.35 -7.69 3.40
N TYR A 40 -14.10 -7.82 3.83
CA TYR A 40 -12.94 -7.86 2.95
C TYR A 40 -11.96 -8.96 3.36
N ARG A 41 -11.18 -9.39 2.38
CA ARG A 41 -9.95 -10.15 2.64
C ARG A 41 -8.87 -9.13 3.00
N VAL A 42 -8.64 -8.93 4.28
CA VAL A 42 -7.72 -7.90 4.78
C VAL A 42 -6.31 -8.45 4.87
N ILE A 43 -5.37 -7.74 4.29
CA ILE A 43 -3.94 -8.09 4.32
C ILE A 43 -3.17 -6.87 4.80
N ALA A 44 -2.68 -6.92 6.03
CA ALA A 44 -1.85 -5.87 6.61
C ALA A 44 -0.39 -6.25 6.40
N LEU A 45 0.32 -5.45 5.63
CA LEU A 45 1.65 -5.75 5.12
C LEU A 45 2.72 -5.04 5.95
N ASP A 46 3.77 -5.77 6.36
CA ASP A 46 5.01 -5.14 6.85
C ASP A 46 5.83 -4.75 5.63
N THR A 47 6.06 -3.46 5.44
CA THR A 47 6.86 -3.00 4.31
C THR A 47 8.34 -3.31 4.51
N ARG A 48 9.12 -3.22 3.44
CA ARG A 48 10.56 -3.50 3.45
C ARG A 48 11.24 -2.83 4.65
N GLY A 49 11.99 -3.59 5.43
CA GLY A 49 12.73 -3.08 6.56
C GLY A 49 11.91 -2.70 7.78
N HIS A 50 10.61 -3.05 7.80
CA HIS A 50 9.71 -2.79 8.93
C HIS A 50 9.17 -4.11 9.47
N GLY A 51 8.87 -4.13 10.78
CA GLY A 51 8.32 -5.31 11.43
C GLY A 51 9.16 -6.54 11.17
N GLN A 52 8.55 -7.59 10.63
CA GLN A 52 9.21 -8.85 10.35
C GLN A 52 9.66 -9.00 8.89
N THR A 53 9.53 -7.96 8.09
CA THR A 53 10.01 -7.97 6.71
C THR A 53 11.44 -7.48 6.65
N PRO A 54 12.37 -8.23 6.03
CA PRO A 54 13.78 -7.83 5.97
C PRO A 54 14.00 -6.58 5.12
N ARG A 55 15.10 -5.90 5.37
CA ARG A 55 15.51 -4.72 4.62
C ARG A 55 15.91 -5.07 3.17
N GLY A 56 16.55 -6.21 2.96
CA GLY A 56 17.07 -6.61 1.66
C GLY A 56 18.15 -5.67 1.14
N ASP A 57 18.49 -5.83 -0.14
CA ASP A 57 19.57 -5.09 -0.79
C ASP A 57 19.08 -3.97 -1.71
N SER A 58 17.80 -3.94 -2.03
CA SER A 58 17.24 -2.92 -2.92
C SER A 58 17.12 -1.57 -2.22
N ALA A 59 16.85 -0.52 -3.00
CA ALA A 59 16.74 0.84 -2.48
C ALA A 59 15.65 0.96 -1.40
N PHE A 60 15.88 1.82 -0.41
CA PHE A 60 14.91 2.06 0.67
C PHE A 60 14.14 3.35 0.38
N THR A 61 13.26 3.28 -0.60
CA THR A 61 12.49 4.43 -1.12
C THR A 61 11.03 4.09 -1.27
N ILE A 62 10.19 5.11 -1.33
CA ILE A 62 8.75 4.92 -1.59
C ILE A 62 8.52 4.19 -2.92
N ARG A 63 9.29 4.54 -3.96
CA ARG A 63 9.20 3.86 -5.26
C ARG A 63 9.50 2.37 -5.15
N GLN A 64 10.54 2.02 -4.40
CA GLN A 64 10.87 0.62 -4.19
C GLN A 64 9.76 -0.09 -3.43
N PHE A 65 9.19 0.55 -2.41
CA PHE A 65 8.09 -0.04 -1.64
C PHE A 65 6.87 -0.29 -2.53
N ALA A 66 6.60 0.60 -3.47
CA ALA A 66 5.51 0.41 -4.44
C ALA A 66 5.80 -0.78 -5.37
N ASP A 67 7.02 -0.92 -5.85
CA ASP A 67 7.42 -2.06 -6.67
C ASP A 67 7.41 -3.36 -5.87
N ASP A 68 7.79 -3.31 -4.59
CA ASP A 68 7.66 -4.45 -3.68
C ASP A 68 6.19 -4.89 -3.56
N LEU A 69 5.27 -3.94 -3.45
CA LEU A 69 3.84 -4.24 -3.37
C LEU A 69 3.36 -4.96 -4.64
N LEU A 70 3.81 -4.52 -5.81
CA LEU A 70 3.49 -5.20 -7.06
C LEU A 70 3.94 -6.66 -7.02
N GLY A 71 5.17 -6.91 -6.62
CA GLY A 71 5.71 -8.25 -6.51
C GLY A 71 4.95 -9.09 -5.48
N PHE A 72 4.52 -8.47 -4.38
CA PHE A 72 3.71 -9.15 -3.38
C PHE A 72 2.35 -9.58 -3.96
N LEU A 73 1.65 -8.66 -4.64
CA LEU A 73 0.35 -8.98 -5.26
C LEU A 73 0.49 -10.08 -6.29
N ASP A 74 1.55 -10.04 -7.10
CA ASP A 74 1.78 -11.08 -8.10
C ASP A 74 2.01 -12.44 -7.46
N ARG A 75 2.78 -12.51 -6.38
CA ARG A 75 3.03 -13.77 -5.67
C ARG A 75 1.79 -14.31 -4.99
N MET A 76 0.91 -13.43 -4.52
CA MET A 76 -0.35 -13.82 -3.89
C MET A 76 -1.46 -14.10 -4.90
N ASP A 77 -1.15 -13.94 -6.19
CA ASP A 77 -2.12 -14.11 -7.29
C ASP A 77 -3.31 -13.16 -7.14
N ILE A 78 -3.03 -11.93 -6.72
CA ILE A 78 -4.04 -10.88 -6.56
C ILE A 78 -3.93 -9.93 -7.75
N GLN A 79 -4.94 -9.94 -8.62
CA GLN A 79 -4.94 -9.09 -9.81
C GLN A 79 -5.23 -7.63 -9.48
N LYS A 80 -6.23 -7.39 -8.62
CA LYS A 80 -6.64 -6.05 -8.22
C LYS A 80 -6.92 -6.02 -6.73
N ALA A 81 -6.63 -4.90 -6.10
CA ALA A 81 -6.84 -4.75 -4.66
C ALA A 81 -7.29 -3.33 -4.32
N ASN A 82 -8.02 -3.23 -3.21
CA ASN A 82 -8.25 -1.95 -2.55
C ASN A 82 -7.01 -1.64 -1.71
N LEU A 83 -6.57 -0.38 -1.70
CA LEU A 83 -5.42 0.04 -0.91
C LEU A 83 -5.86 1.08 0.12
N LEU A 84 -5.46 0.86 1.37
CA LEU A 84 -5.61 1.85 2.43
C LEU A 84 -4.24 2.13 3.00
N GLY A 85 -3.77 3.37 2.84
CA GLY A 85 -2.46 3.79 3.31
C GLY A 85 -2.56 4.87 4.37
N PHE A 86 -1.71 4.76 5.40
CA PHE A 86 -1.62 5.73 6.49
C PHE A 86 -0.23 6.35 6.50
N SER A 87 -0.14 7.68 6.47
CA SER A 87 1.11 8.43 6.49
C SER A 87 2.02 8.02 5.31
N ASP A 88 3.21 7.46 5.54
CA ASP A 88 4.06 6.96 4.46
C ASP A 88 3.40 5.84 3.67
N GLY A 89 2.53 5.05 4.31
CA GLY A 89 1.73 4.06 3.62
C GLY A 89 0.81 4.69 2.57
N ALA A 90 0.29 5.89 2.84
CA ALA A 90 -0.49 6.64 1.86
C ALA A 90 0.39 7.06 0.66
N ASN A 91 1.64 7.45 0.92
CA ASN A 91 2.58 7.79 -0.16
C ASN A 91 2.90 6.58 -1.02
N ILE A 92 3.09 5.41 -0.40
CA ILE A 92 3.29 4.14 -1.13
C ILE A 92 2.07 3.83 -2.00
N ALA A 93 0.88 3.95 -1.43
CA ALA A 93 -0.37 3.67 -2.16
C ALA A 93 -0.54 4.62 -3.35
N MET A 94 -0.25 5.90 -3.18
CA MET A 94 -0.31 6.88 -4.27
C MET A 94 0.68 6.56 -5.37
N CYS A 95 1.92 6.25 -5.02
CA CYS A 95 2.95 5.89 -5.98
C CYS A 95 2.57 4.62 -6.74
N PHE A 96 2.06 3.61 -6.04
CA PHE A 96 1.60 2.37 -6.66
C PHE A 96 0.45 2.65 -7.63
N ALA A 97 -0.55 3.42 -7.20
CA ALA A 97 -1.71 3.72 -8.04
C ALA A 97 -1.32 4.51 -9.29
N ALA A 98 -0.32 5.39 -9.18
CA ALA A 98 0.18 6.15 -10.33
C ALA A 98 0.87 5.24 -11.36
N LYS A 99 1.65 4.26 -10.90
CA LYS A 99 2.40 3.36 -11.79
C LYS A 99 1.58 2.17 -12.28
N TYR A 100 0.70 1.65 -11.44
CA TYR A 100 -0.01 0.39 -11.69
C TYR A 100 -1.52 0.56 -11.45
N SER A 101 -2.09 1.59 -12.03
CA SER A 101 -3.50 1.97 -11.81
C SER A 101 -4.47 0.83 -12.12
N GLU A 102 -4.13 -0.03 -13.08
CA GLU A 102 -4.96 -1.17 -13.47
C GLU A 102 -5.05 -2.25 -12.39
N ARG A 103 -4.19 -2.16 -11.37
CA ARG A 103 -4.16 -3.12 -10.26
C ARG A 103 -4.90 -2.61 -9.02
N VAL A 104 -5.47 -1.41 -9.07
CA VAL A 104 -6.13 -0.76 -7.93
C VAL A 104 -7.63 -0.70 -8.15
N LEU A 105 -8.41 -1.19 -7.19
CA LEU A 105 -9.87 -1.08 -7.19
C LEU A 105 -10.29 0.27 -6.59
N LYS A 106 -9.90 0.52 -5.34
CA LYS A 106 -10.16 1.77 -4.64
C LYS A 106 -8.92 2.17 -3.85
N LEU A 107 -8.77 3.46 -3.64
CA LEU A 107 -7.63 4.04 -2.94
C LEU A 107 -8.14 4.91 -1.81
N VAL A 108 -7.76 4.57 -0.57
CA VAL A 108 -8.09 5.35 0.62
C VAL A 108 -6.78 5.83 1.25
N LEU A 109 -6.67 7.13 1.42
CA LEU A 109 -5.45 7.77 1.92
C LEU A 109 -5.75 8.50 3.22
N ASN A 110 -4.98 8.22 4.25
CA ASN A 110 -5.13 8.86 5.56
C ASN A 110 -3.78 9.46 5.97
N GLY A 111 -3.73 10.79 6.04
CA GLY A 111 -2.53 11.49 6.47
C GLY A 111 -1.38 11.46 5.48
N GLY A 112 -1.65 11.15 4.22
CA GLY A 112 -0.62 11.13 3.20
C GLY A 112 -0.06 12.53 2.93
N ASN A 113 1.20 12.57 2.54
CA ASN A 113 1.88 13.79 2.16
C ASN A 113 1.94 13.88 0.64
N LEU A 114 1.46 14.99 0.09
CA LEU A 114 1.50 15.24 -1.36
C LEU A 114 2.84 15.80 -1.83
N ASP A 115 3.85 15.86 -0.94
CA ASP A 115 5.19 16.27 -1.35
C ASP A 115 5.79 15.19 -2.24
N THR A 116 5.87 15.50 -3.52
CA THR A 116 6.34 14.57 -4.54
C THR A 116 7.73 14.89 -5.03
N LYS A 117 8.54 15.58 -4.23
CA LYS A 117 9.93 15.88 -4.58
C LYS A 117 10.67 14.59 -4.97
N GLY A 118 11.36 14.63 -6.10
CA GLY A 118 12.10 13.49 -6.60
C GLY A 118 11.24 12.52 -7.42
N ILE A 119 9.95 12.77 -7.56
CA ILE A 119 9.06 12.01 -8.44
C ILE A 119 8.91 12.80 -9.74
N GLU A 120 8.93 12.11 -10.88
CA GLU A 120 8.74 12.75 -12.16
C GLU A 120 7.38 13.43 -12.25
N GLU A 121 7.32 14.55 -12.96
CA GLU A 121 6.11 15.37 -13.07
C GLU A 121 4.89 14.55 -13.52
N GLU A 122 5.08 13.64 -14.47
CA GLU A 122 4.00 12.78 -14.94
C GLU A 122 3.44 11.89 -13.83
N ILE A 123 4.32 11.32 -13.00
CA ILE A 123 3.91 10.50 -11.86
C ILE A 123 3.22 11.38 -10.82
N GLN A 124 3.72 12.58 -10.60
CA GLN A 124 3.11 13.55 -9.69
C GLN A 124 1.68 13.85 -10.08
N ASN A 125 1.42 14.12 -11.35
CA ASN A 125 0.07 14.39 -11.84
C ASN A 125 -0.86 13.19 -11.63
N LYS A 126 -0.37 11.98 -11.84
CA LYS A 126 -1.15 10.76 -11.60
C LYS A 126 -1.46 10.57 -10.11
N ILE A 127 -0.51 10.89 -9.24
CA ILE A 127 -0.70 10.82 -7.78
C ILE A 127 -1.80 11.80 -7.36
N GLU A 128 -1.78 13.03 -7.85
CA GLU A 128 -2.78 14.03 -7.55
C GLU A 128 -4.17 13.58 -8.03
N ASN A 129 -4.25 13.01 -9.22
CA ASN A 129 -5.51 12.50 -9.75
C ASN A 129 -6.03 11.32 -8.91
N ALA A 130 -5.16 10.43 -8.48
CA ALA A 130 -5.54 9.30 -7.62
C ALA A 130 -6.06 9.80 -6.28
N TYR A 131 -5.43 10.82 -5.70
CA TYR A 131 -5.85 11.43 -4.44
C TYR A 131 -7.24 12.05 -4.56
N GLU A 132 -7.51 12.78 -5.64
CA GLU A 132 -8.82 13.37 -5.86
C GLU A 132 -9.90 12.30 -6.04
N SER A 133 -9.59 11.23 -6.76
CA SER A 133 -10.52 10.10 -6.91
C SER A 133 -10.83 9.45 -5.55
N ALA A 134 -9.84 9.27 -4.70
CA ALA A 134 -10.03 8.70 -3.37
C ALA A 134 -10.93 9.58 -2.50
N LYS A 135 -10.78 10.90 -2.59
CA LYS A 135 -11.65 11.84 -1.87
C LYS A 135 -13.10 11.71 -2.29
N MET A 136 -13.35 11.48 -3.58
CA MET A 136 -14.70 11.36 -4.10
C MET A 136 -15.36 10.05 -3.68
N ASP A 137 -14.58 9.00 -3.48
CA ASP A 137 -15.05 7.67 -3.11
C ASP A 137 -15.17 7.47 -1.60
N ALA A 138 -14.61 8.37 -0.82
CA ALA A 138 -14.55 8.24 0.65
C ALA A 138 -15.91 8.47 1.31
#